data_c955b233aa46ded2d0853f0d5b33120a
#
_entry.id   c955b233aa46ded2d0853f0d5b33120a
#
_cell.length_a   1.000
_cell.length_b   1.000
_cell.length_c   1.000
_cell.angle_alpha   90.00
_cell.angle_beta   90.00
_cell.angle_gamma   90.00
#
_symmetry.space_group_name_H-M   'P 1'
#
loop_
_entity.id
_entity.type
_entity.pdbx_description
1 polymer ?
#
loop_
_entity_poly.entity_id
_entity_poly.type
_entity_poly.pdbx_seq_one_letter_code
_entity_poly.pdbx_strand_id
1 'polypeptide(L)'
;WKLLTRWTGDMQPITYNAGVPVSATLRLPSDRNNGLNRDIGIYAQDRWSLGRVTLNLGVRFDQFVGETRESSVLASRHGPAATFGECSDGQVDPGDLCTGKVQNWKDISPRVGFAMDVFGNGRTALKASYARYVAGQAIAFANQVNPIGALTATDTRSWTDRDGNGLPLDASGN
;
A
#
# COMPACT_ATOMS: atom_id res chain seq x y z
N TRP A 1 10.80 1.55 -8.00
CA TRP A 1 10.04 0.32 -8.07
C TRP A 1 8.62 0.63 -8.54
N LYS A 2 7.99 -0.28 -9.31
CA LYS A 2 6.71 -0.04 -9.98
C LYS A 2 5.81 -1.27 -9.79
N LEU A 3 4.55 -1.05 -9.42
CA LEU A 3 3.51 -2.06 -9.38
C LEU A 3 2.40 -1.66 -10.34
N LEU A 4 2.18 -2.47 -11.35
CA LEU A 4 1.04 -2.38 -12.25
C LEU A 4 0.08 -3.53 -11.93
N THR A 5 -1.16 -3.19 -11.61
CA THR A 5 -2.23 -4.16 -11.46
C THR A 5 -3.25 -3.93 -12.56
N ARG A 6 -3.44 -4.93 -13.39
CA ARG A 6 -4.38 -4.89 -14.52
C ARG A 6 -5.54 -5.86 -14.30
N TRP A 7 -6.75 -5.37 -14.55
CA TRP A 7 -7.97 -6.16 -14.62
C TRP A 7 -8.56 -6.01 -16.01
N THR A 8 -8.75 -7.12 -16.73
CA THR A 8 -9.29 -7.08 -18.10
C THR A 8 -10.81 -7.01 -18.15
N GLY A 9 -11.48 -7.41 -17.09
CA GLY A 9 -12.95 -7.41 -17.02
C GLY A 9 -13.63 -8.59 -17.72
N ASP A 10 -12.87 -9.45 -18.38
CA ASP A 10 -13.44 -10.54 -19.20
C ASP A 10 -13.93 -11.73 -18.38
N MET A 11 -13.39 -11.89 -17.14
CA MET A 11 -13.79 -12.96 -16.23
C MET A 11 -14.63 -12.42 -15.08
N GLN A 12 -15.86 -12.87 -14.98
CA GLN A 12 -16.80 -12.56 -13.92
C GLN A 12 -16.86 -13.73 -12.93
N PRO A 13 -16.35 -13.59 -11.68
CA PRO A 13 -16.50 -14.63 -10.67
C PRO A 13 -17.96 -14.90 -10.38
N ILE A 14 -18.38 -16.16 -10.48
CA ILE A 14 -19.74 -16.61 -10.18
C ILE A 14 -19.69 -17.40 -8.88
N THR A 15 -20.61 -17.07 -7.98
CA THR A 15 -20.81 -17.83 -6.74
C THR A 15 -21.93 -18.82 -6.93
N TYR A 16 -21.68 -20.07 -6.55
CA TYR A 16 -22.66 -21.16 -6.60
C TYR A 16 -23.07 -21.58 -5.20
N ASN A 17 -24.35 -21.92 -5.05
CA ASN A 17 -24.89 -22.58 -3.86
C ASN A 17 -25.52 -23.91 -4.30
N ALA A 18 -24.98 -25.04 -3.78
CA ALA A 18 -25.40 -26.39 -4.14
C ALA A 18 -25.46 -26.62 -5.67
N GLY A 19 -24.49 -26.08 -6.43
CA GLY A 19 -24.43 -26.22 -7.88
C GLY A 19 -25.30 -25.26 -8.67
N VAL A 20 -26.05 -24.40 -7.98
CA VAL A 20 -26.90 -23.37 -8.63
C VAL A 20 -26.19 -22.01 -8.53
N PRO A 21 -26.06 -21.26 -9.63
CA PRO A 21 -25.47 -19.94 -9.59
C PRO A 21 -26.42 -18.96 -8.85
N VAL A 22 -25.85 -18.19 -7.91
CA VAL A 22 -26.59 -17.27 -7.05
C VAL A 22 -26.17 -15.81 -7.18
N SER A 23 -24.93 -15.57 -7.54
CA SER A 23 -24.45 -14.21 -7.76
C SER A 23 -23.26 -14.15 -8.72
N ALA A 24 -23.11 -13.02 -9.40
CA ALA A 24 -21.96 -12.68 -10.22
C ALA A 24 -21.28 -11.41 -9.68
N THR A 25 -19.95 -11.39 -9.64
CA THR A 25 -19.18 -10.21 -9.28
C THR A 25 -18.65 -9.53 -10.52
N LEU A 26 -19.19 -8.36 -10.82
CA LEU A 26 -18.79 -7.52 -11.94
C LEU A 26 -17.54 -6.72 -11.53
N ARG A 27 -16.56 -6.63 -12.41
CA ARG A 27 -15.34 -5.83 -12.17
C ARG A 27 -15.10 -4.90 -13.33
N LEU A 28 -14.77 -3.64 -13.03
CA LEU A 28 -14.33 -2.70 -14.04
C LEU A 28 -12.93 -3.08 -14.54
N PRO A 29 -12.72 -3.19 -15.86
CA PRO A 29 -11.39 -3.35 -16.41
C PRO A 29 -10.58 -2.10 -16.12
N SER A 30 -9.42 -2.25 -15.48
CA SER A 30 -8.63 -1.11 -15.03
C SER A 30 -7.15 -1.41 -14.97
N ASP A 31 -6.36 -0.38 -15.23
CA ASP A 31 -4.92 -0.36 -15.02
C ASP A 31 -4.61 0.55 -13.83
N ARG A 32 -4.20 -0.04 -12.71
CA ARG A 32 -3.74 0.68 -11.53
C ARG A 32 -2.22 0.69 -11.49
N ASN A 33 -1.63 1.87 -11.48
CA ASN A 33 -0.20 2.04 -11.52
C ASN A 33 0.30 2.82 -10.30
N ASN A 34 1.15 2.18 -9.49
CA ASN A 34 1.75 2.77 -8.30
C ASN A 34 3.26 2.63 -8.36
N GLY A 35 3.97 3.55 -7.73
CA GLY A 35 5.41 3.58 -7.72
C GLY A 35 5.99 3.89 -6.34
N LEU A 36 7.19 3.39 -6.14
CA LEU A 36 8.10 3.83 -5.09
C LEU A 36 9.16 4.69 -5.75
N ASN A 37 9.07 6.00 -5.53
CA ASN A 37 9.99 6.97 -6.11
C ASN A 37 11.32 6.98 -5.37
N ARG A 38 11.26 6.97 -4.01
CA ARG A 38 12.44 7.02 -3.18
C ARG A 38 12.23 6.24 -1.88
N ASP A 39 13.22 5.45 -1.51
CA ASP A 39 13.32 4.77 -0.23
C ASP A 39 14.80 4.79 0.18
N ILE A 40 15.15 5.70 1.07
CA ILE A 40 16.52 5.94 1.51
C ILE A 40 16.55 5.84 3.02
N GLY A 41 17.43 4.97 3.55
CA GLY A 41 17.73 4.86 4.95
C GLY A 41 19.21 5.04 5.20
N ILE A 42 19.59 6.06 6.00
CA ILE A 42 20.96 6.32 6.41
C ILE A 42 21.00 6.20 7.93
N TYR A 43 22.01 5.51 8.47
CA TYR A 43 22.14 5.36 9.89
C TYR A 43 23.61 5.54 10.34
N ALA A 44 23.76 6.00 11.56
CA ALA A 44 25.02 6.01 12.29
C ALA A 44 24.78 5.48 13.70
N GLN A 45 25.69 4.66 14.19
CA GLN A 45 25.64 4.21 15.58
C GLN A 45 27.04 4.04 16.13
N ASP A 46 27.17 4.24 17.44
CA ASP A 46 28.41 4.07 18.17
C ASP A 46 28.17 3.46 19.55
N ARG A 47 29.21 2.83 20.09
CA ARG A 47 29.19 2.21 21.41
C ARG A 47 30.42 2.67 22.21
N TRP A 48 30.14 3.32 23.33
CA TRP A 48 31.18 3.79 24.27
C TRP A 48 31.14 2.98 25.55
N SER A 49 32.31 2.53 25.98
CA SER A 49 32.48 1.83 27.26
C SER A 49 33.45 2.63 28.11
N LEU A 50 32.94 3.23 29.18
CA LEU A 50 33.62 4.11 30.10
C LEU A 50 33.61 3.48 31.49
N GLY A 51 34.60 2.69 31.80
CA GLY A 51 34.70 1.99 33.08
C GLY A 51 33.50 1.07 33.31
N ARG A 52 32.59 1.47 34.20
CA ARG A 52 31.40 0.69 34.57
C ARG A 52 30.17 0.97 33.72
N VAL A 53 30.25 1.94 32.81
CA VAL A 53 29.15 2.43 31.99
C VAL A 53 29.37 2.05 30.54
N THR A 54 28.36 1.50 29.92
CA THR A 54 28.27 1.31 28.45
C THR A 54 27.12 2.10 27.91
N LEU A 55 27.41 2.93 26.91
CA LEU A 55 26.42 3.69 26.14
C LEU A 55 26.39 3.15 24.72
N ASN A 56 25.19 2.93 24.20
CA ASN A 56 24.95 2.66 22.78
C ASN A 56 24.11 3.81 22.25
N LEU A 57 24.64 4.54 21.29
CA LEU A 57 23.97 5.68 20.68
C LEU A 57 23.80 5.39 19.20
N GLY A 58 22.62 5.64 18.66
CA GLY A 58 22.34 5.46 17.25
C GLY A 58 21.30 6.46 16.77
N VAL A 59 21.40 6.83 15.52
CA VAL A 59 20.38 7.62 14.81
C VAL A 59 20.23 7.07 13.41
N ARG A 60 18.99 6.98 12.96
CA ARG A 60 18.65 6.62 11.59
C ARG A 60 17.75 7.71 11.01
N PHE A 61 18.06 8.13 9.79
CA PHE A 61 17.21 8.97 8.97
C PHE A 61 16.62 8.11 7.85
N ASP A 62 15.31 8.19 7.70
CA ASP A 62 14.59 7.53 6.62
C ASP A 62 13.86 8.58 5.78
N GLN A 63 13.94 8.47 4.46
CA GLN A 63 13.10 9.19 3.53
C GLN A 63 12.37 8.21 2.62
N PHE A 64 11.05 8.30 2.63
CA PHE A 64 10.18 7.46 1.83
C PHE A 64 9.25 8.31 0.97
N VAL A 65 9.26 8.10 -0.35
CA VAL A 65 8.40 8.81 -1.32
C VAL A 65 7.65 7.78 -2.15
N GLY A 66 6.34 7.67 -1.90
CA GLY A 66 5.42 6.89 -2.73
C GLY A 66 4.70 7.78 -3.72
N GLU A 67 4.32 7.22 -4.85
CA GLU A 67 3.59 7.93 -5.90
C GLU A 67 2.50 7.04 -6.50
N THR A 68 1.40 7.66 -6.92
CA THR A 68 0.48 7.09 -7.89
C THR A 68 0.84 7.64 -9.26
N ARG A 69 0.76 6.79 -10.27
CA ARG A 69 1.05 7.16 -11.66
C ARG A 69 -0.23 7.12 -12.46
N GLU A 70 -0.18 7.65 -13.68
CA GLU A 70 -1.30 7.56 -14.60
C GLU A 70 -1.94 6.17 -14.53
N SER A 71 -3.22 6.18 -14.25
CA SER A 71 -4.04 5.00 -14.04
C SER A 71 -5.33 5.15 -14.83
N SER A 72 -5.90 4.07 -15.33
CA SER A 72 -7.05 4.16 -16.22
C SER A 72 -8.10 3.09 -15.93
N VAL A 73 -9.34 3.43 -16.20
CA VAL A 73 -10.45 2.50 -16.39
C VAL A 73 -10.64 2.33 -17.89
N LEU A 74 -10.66 1.11 -18.36
CA LEU A 74 -10.89 0.81 -19.76
C LEU A 74 -12.40 0.87 -20.07
N ALA A 75 -12.73 1.17 -21.32
CA ALA A 75 -14.12 1.10 -21.74
C ALA A 75 -14.69 -0.30 -21.56
N SER A 76 -15.88 -0.39 -21.00
CA SER A 76 -16.59 -1.64 -20.79
C SER A 76 -18.09 -1.43 -21.00
N ARG A 77 -18.87 -2.49 -20.99
CA ARG A 77 -20.34 -2.38 -21.00
C ARG A 77 -20.90 -1.65 -19.76
N HIS A 78 -20.12 -1.53 -18.69
CA HIS A 78 -20.53 -0.92 -17.42
C HIS A 78 -20.15 0.57 -17.31
N GLY A 79 -19.37 1.10 -18.24
CA GLY A 79 -19.00 2.50 -18.24
C GLY A 79 -17.98 2.88 -19.32
N PRO A 80 -17.83 4.18 -19.58
CA PRO A 80 -16.84 4.70 -20.52
C PRO A 80 -15.42 4.56 -19.95
N ALA A 81 -14.43 4.64 -20.83
CA ALA A 81 -13.03 4.77 -20.43
C ALA A 81 -12.79 6.10 -19.70
N ALA A 82 -11.94 6.06 -18.68
CA ALA A 82 -11.48 7.26 -17.98
C ALA A 82 -10.00 7.09 -17.63
N THR A 83 -9.24 8.17 -17.77
CA THR A 83 -7.82 8.20 -17.42
C THR A 83 -7.59 9.28 -16.37
N PHE A 84 -6.86 8.91 -15.31
CA PHE A 84 -6.45 9.77 -14.22
C PHE A 84 -4.98 10.09 -14.42
N GLY A 85 -4.72 11.33 -14.88
CA GLY A 85 -3.38 11.84 -15.10
C GLY A 85 -2.76 12.47 -13.85
N GLU A 86 -1.57 13.05 -13.95
CA GLU A 86 -0.89 13.72 -12.84
C GLU A 86 -1.64 14.98 -12.40
N CYS A 87 -1.63 15.25 -11.09
CA CYS A 87 -2.09 16.51 -10.53
C CYS A 87 -1.22 17.67 -11.02
N SER A 88 -1.79 18.84 -11.19
CA SER A 88 -1.09 20.03 -11.69
C SER A 88 0.09 20.47 -10.81
N ASP A 89 0.01 20.21 -9.50
CA ASP A 89 1.06 20.47 -8.52
C ASP A 89 1.96 19.26 -8.24
N GLY A 90 1.66 18.11 -8.86
CA GLY A 90 2.36 16.86 -8.65
C GLY A 90 2.12 16.22 -7.28
N GLN A 91 1.12 16.70 -6.55
CA GLN A 91 0.71 16.21 -5.25
C GLN A 91 -0.73 15.69 -5.31
N VAL A 92 -1.05 14.64 -4.58
CA VAL A 92 -2.42 14.11 -4.45
C VAL A 92 -2.92 14.43 -3.05
N ASP A 93 -3.99 15.20 -2.96
CA ASP A 93 -4.69 15.46 -1.70
C ASP A 93 -5.90 14.52 -1.54
N PRO A 94 -6.37 14.30 -0.30
CA PRO A 94 -7.56 13.50 -0.07
C PRO A 94 -8.78 14.05 -0.82
N GLY A 95 -9.33 13.26 -1.72
CA GLY A 95 -10.46 13.64 -2.57
C GLY A 95 -10.10 14.00 -4.01
N ASP A 96 -8.83 14.18 -4.33
CA ASP A 96 -8.39 14.38 -5.70
C ASP A 96 -8.50 13.08 -6.53
N LEU A 97 -8.97 13.24 -7.76
CA LEU A 97 -9.07 12.15 -8.73
C LEU A 97 -7.90 12.18 -9.73
N CYS A 98 -6.75 12.61 -9.30
CA CYS A 98 -5.53 12.65 -10.10
C CYS A 98 -4.41 11.81 -9.45
N THR A 99 -3.27 11.74 -10.10
CA THR A 99 -2.11 10.96 -9.66
C THR A 99 -0.93 11.88 -9.33
N GLY A 100 0.02 11.39 -8.58
CA GLY A 100 1.22 12.15 -8.22
C GLY A 100 1.95 11.58 -7.01
N LYS A 101 2.74 12.40 -6.36
CA LYS A 101 3.41 12.04 -5.10
C LYS A 101 2.40 12.05 -3.97
N VAL A 102 2.18 10.91 -3.36
CA VAL A 102 1.17 10.73 -2.31
C VAL A 102 1.74 10.93 -0.93
N GLN A 103 3.03 10.66 -0.77
CA GLN A 103 3.69 10.76 0.52
C GLN A 103 5.18 11.10 0.32
N ASN A 104 5.70 11.94 1.20
CA ASN A 104 7.11 12.26 1.30
C ASN A 104 7.48 12.32 2.78
N TRP A 105 7.61 11.15 3.38
CA TRP A 105 7.92 11.04 4.79
C TRP A 105 9.42 11.15 5.01
N LYS A 106 9.78 11.94 6.02
CA LYS A 106 11.14 12.10 6.50
C LYS A 106 11.13 11.86 7.99
N ASP A 107 11.78 10.81 8.41
CA ASP A 107 11.77 10.36 9.80
C ASP A 107 13.16 10.26 10.37
N ILE A 108 13.29 10.65 11.66
CA ILE A 108 14.49 10.44 12.45
C ILE A 108 14.16 9.43 13.55
N SER A 109 14.93 8.36 13.62
CA SER A 109 14.75 7.24 14.54
C SER A 109 15.97 7.16 15.48
N PRO A 110 15.93 7.85 16.64
CA PRO A 110 16.99 7.75 17.63
C PRO A 110 16.93 6.41 18.37
N ARG A 111 18.10 5.93 18.77
CA ARG A 111 18.28 4.72 19.59
C ARG A 111 19.32 5.03 20.65
N VAL A 112 18.94 4.86 21.91
CA VAL A 112 19.83 5.08 23.06
C VAL A 112 19.75 3.87 23.97
N GLY A 113 20.87 3.31 24.30
CA GLY A 113 21.00 2.23 25.27
C GLY A 113 22.04 2.59 26.32
N PHE A 114 21.72 2.28 27.57
CA PHE A 114 22.58 2.51 28.71
C PHE A 114 22.67 1.21 29.52
N ALA A 115 23.89 0.87 29.96
CA ALA A 115 24.12 -0.20 30.91
C ALA A 115 25.21 0.21 31.88
N MET A 116 25.00 -0.03 33.17
CA MET A 116 25.93 0.30 34.22
C MET A 116 26.05 -0.86 35.23
N ASP A 117 27.27 -1.25 35.54
CA ASP A 117 27.54 -2.09 36.71
C ASP A 117 27.52 -1.21 37.97
N VAL A 118 26.42 -1.35 38.76
CA VAL A 118 26.13 -0.46 39.90
C VAL A 118 27.24 -0.51 40.96
N PHE A 119 27.73 -1.70 41.29
CA PHE A 119 28.71 -1.90 42.37
C PHE A 119 30.13 -2.18 41.86
N GLY A 120 30.29 -2.35 40.53
CA GLY A 120 31.61 -2.63 39.95
C GLY A 120 32.11 -4.05 40.18
N ASN A 121 31.23 -4.96 40.60
CA ASN A 121 31.56 -6.34 40.89
C ASN A 121 30.96 -7.35 39.91
N GLY A 122 30.33 -6.85 38.83
CA GLY A 122 29.67 -7.67 37.79
C GLY A 122 28.41 -8.38 38.23
N ARG A 123 27.90 -8.15 39.46
CA ARG A 123 26.73 -8.88 39.99
C ARG A 123 25.43 -8.12 39.81
N THR A 124 25.46 -6.80 39.72
CA THR A 124 24.26 -5.96 39.60
C THR A 124 24.41 -4.96 38.47
N ALA A 125 23.60 -5.12 37.44
CA ALA A 125 23.59 -4.22 36.30
C ALA A 125 22.24 -3.49 36.17
N LEU A 126 22.32 -2.15 36.04
CA LEU A 126 21.20 -1.32 35.63
C LEU A 126 21.23 -1.14 34.12
N LYS A 127 20.10 -1.41 33.46
CA LYS A 127 19.96 -1.24 32.00
C LYS A 127 18.74 -0.42 31.69
N ALA A 128 18.88 0.51 30.73
CA ALA A 128 17.78 1.27 30.17
C ALA A 128 17.97 1.42 28.67
N SER A 129 16.88 1.46 27.91
CA SER A 129 16.94 1.70 26.48
C SER A 129 15.71 2.46 26.00
N TYR A 130 15.93 3.30 25.00
CA TYR A 130 14.90 4.00 24.25
C TYR A 130 15.19 3.85 22.77
N ALA A 131 14.16 3.51 21.98
CA ALA A 131 14.28 3.44 20.54
C ALA A 131 12.95 3.83 19.88
N ARG A 132 13.03 4.68 18.85
CA ARG A 132 11.92 4.94 17.95
C ARG A 132 12.10 4.09 16.70
N TYR A 133 11.00 3.47 16.26
CA TYR A 133 10.95 2.70 15.02
C TYR A 133 9.85 3.27 14.12
N VAL A 134 10.14 3.33 12.84
CA VAL A 134 9.17 3.71 11.81
C VAL A 134 8.81 2.46 11.01
N ALA A 135 7.50 2.21 10.85
CA ALA A 135 7.03 1.11 10.02
C ALA A 135 7.14 1.48 8.54
N GLY A 136 7.80 0.62 7.77
CA GLY A 136 7.83 0.76 6.32
C GLY A 136 6.47 0.38 5.72
N GLN A 137 5.87 1.29 4.97
CA GLN A 137 4.55 1.07 4.33
C GLN A 137 4.66 0.63 2.87
N ALA A 138 5.87 0.57 2.33
CA ALA A 138 6.12 0.29 0.91
C ALA A 138 5.17 1.11 0.01
N ILE A 139 4.42 0.48 -0.88
CA ILE A 139 3.44 1.17 -1.73
C ILE A 139 1.99 1.06 -1.22
N ALA A 140 1.78 0.54 -0.01
CA ALA A 140 0.43 0.28 0.49
C ALA A 140 -0.41 1.56 0.53
N PHE A 141 0.17 2.66 1.01
CA PHE A 141 -0.52 3.94 1.06
C PHE A 141 -0.81 4.49 -0.34
N ALA A 142 0.16 4.47 -1.26
CA ALA A 142 -0.06 4.87 -2.65
C ALA A 142 -1.16 4.05 -3.33
N ASN A 143 -1.20 2.74 -3.04
CA ASN A 143 -2.27 1.87 -3.54
C ASN A 143 -3.64 2.21 -2.98
N GLN A 144 -3.73 2.64 -1.73
CA GLN A 144 -4.98 3.01 -1.06
C GLN A 144 -5.58 4.31 -1.62
N VAL A 145 -4.74 5.30 -1.91
CA VAL A 145 -5.18 6.62 -2.41
C VAL A 145 -5.22 6.72 -3.94
N ASN A 146 -4.85 5.65 -4.65
CA ASN A 146 -4.96 5.64 -6.11
C ASN A 146 -6.42 5.85 -6.54
N PRO A 147 -6.74 6.76 -7.46
CA PRO A 147 -8.10 7.06 -7.89
C PRO A 147 -8.93 5.83 -8.30
N ILE A 148 -8.29 4.85 -8.92
CA ILE A 148 -8.95 3.57 -9.28
C ILE A 148 -9.46 2.84 -8.04
N GLY A 149 -8.78 2.99 -6.88
CA GLY A 149 -9.21 2.41 -5.62
C GLY A 149 -10.46 3.06 -5.02
N ALA A 150 -10.68 4.33 -5.30
CA ALA A 150 -11.85 5.08 -4.84
C ALA A 150 -13.09 4.82 -5.70
N LEU A 151 -12.91 4.34 -6.93
CA LEU A 151 -14.01 3.94 -7.78
C LEU A 151 -14.62 2.62 -7.29
N THR A 152 -15.93 2.44 -7.49
CA THR A 152 -16.61 1.15 -7.28
C THR A 152 -16.13 0.17 -8.36
N ALA A 153 -14.94 -0.39 -8.12
CA ALA A 153 -14.29 -1.30 -9.07
C ALA A 153 -14.95 -2.68 -9.13
N THR A 154 -15.81 -3.01 -8.16
CA THR A 154 -16.52 -4.29 -8.10
C THR A 154 -17.93 -4.08 -7.61
N ASP A 155 -18.89 -4.78 -8.23
CA ASP A 155 -20.28 -4.86 -7.82
C ASP A 155 -20.71 -6.31 -7.84
N THR A 156 -21.34 -6.80 -6.76
CA THR A 156 -21.83 -8.18 -6.68
C THR A 156 -23.35 -8.15 -6.76
N ARG A 157 -23.87 -8.78 -7.78
CA ARG A 157 -25.32 -8.85 -8.02
C ARG A 157 -25.83 -10.27 -7.93
N SER A 158 -27.05 -10.42 -7.41
CA SER A 158 -27.76 -11.69 -7.50
C SER A 158 -28.01 -12.01 -8.97
N TRP A 159 -27.81 -13.27 -9.34
CA TRP A 159 -27.97 -13.73 -10.70
C TRP A 159 -28.62 -15.12 -10.72
N THR A 160 -29.49 -15.31 -11.66
CA THR A 160 -30.16 -16.60 -11.92
C THR A 160 -29.94 -16.98 -13.37
N ASP A 161 -29.36 -18.14 -13.59
CA ASP A 161 -29.19 -18.70 -14.93
C ASP A 161 -30.56 -19.10 -15.49
N ARG A 162 -31.08 -18.33 -16.44
CA ARG A 162 -32.41 -18.56 -17.04
C ARG A 162 -32.37 -19.43 -18.28
N ASP A 163 -31.25 -19.45 -19.00
CA ASP A 163 -31.07 -20.17 -20.26
C ASP A 163 -30.20 -21.44 -20.10
N GLY A 164 -29.66 -21.65 -18.89
CA GLY A 164 -28.88 -22.85 -18.56
C GLY A 164 -27.51 -22.89 -19.17
N ASN A 165 -26.97 -21.74 -19.66
CA ASN A 165 -25.67 -21.67 -20.30
C ASN A 165 -24.52 -21.49 -19.30
N GLY A 166 -24.80 -21.26 -18.02
CA GLY A 166 -23.83 -21.04 -16.96
C GLY A 166 -23.09 -19.72 -17.04
N LEU A 167 -23.49 -18.80 -17.91
CA LEU A 167 -22.82 -17.51 -18.12
C LEU A 167 -23.74 -16.36 -17.65
N PRO A 168 -23.23 -15.34 -16.96
CA PRO A 168 -24.02 -14.19 -16.50
C PRO A 168 -24.47 -13.25 -17.63
N LEU A 169 -24.14 -13.59 -18.86
CA LEU A 169 -24.39 -12.81 -20.06
C LEU A 169 -24.87 -13.79 -21.15
N ASP A 170 -25.92 -13.44 -21.88
CA ASP A 170 -26.33 -14.21 -23.05
C ASP A 170 -25.30 -14.12 -24.20
N ALA A 171 -25.47 -14.93 -25.22
CA ALA A 171 -24.60 -14.94 -26.40
C ALA A 171 -24.62 -13.62 -27.20
N SER A 172 -25.59 -12.74 -26.96
CA SER A 172 -25.67 -11.38 -27.52
C SER A 172 -25.02 -10.34 -26.61
N GLY A 173 -24.59 -10.76 -25.43
CA GLY A 173 -23.84 -9.91 -24.51
C GLY A 173 -24.71 -8.98 -23.65
N ASN A 174 -25.98 -9.28 -23.47
CA ASN A 174 -26.93 -8.56 -22.57
C ASN A 174 -26.92 -9.14 -21.17
#